data_504d8a4789208761f3862a2d7a41e524
#
_entry.id   504d8a4789208761f3862a2d7a41e524
#
_cell.length_a   1.000
_cell.length_b   1.000
_cell.length_c   1.000
_cell.angle_alpha   90.00
_cell.angle_beta   90.00
_cell.angle_gamma   90.00
#
_symmetry.space_group_name_H-M   'P 1'
#
loop_
_entity.id
_entity.type
_entity.pdbx_description
1 polymer ?
#
loop_
_entity_poly.entity_id
_entity_poly.type
_entity_poly.pdbx_seq_one_letter_code
_entity_poly.pdbx_strand_id
1 'polypeptide(L)'
;MTDLTDAAAPTRAEYETVMADYLRDGERRARAIGNRGPVRFDADGNLHPEILDAYLEHGFYVLEGVIDERELAELRVDIENMVDRAPVRRGADVDASGRPALGRDYAIEPYLFIKPLSDPWGGTKLLAGRHQTQMTQPRPDPDAPEEVVHLMFGMCQAAPAALRLYGHPHLLAVAEAINGSDFVPFNDAVFVKKPGLGGSVSWHQDGATHWDHPDWDPGIHGFNFQVQLYRSTAANGLWVLPGSHAWGHIDIKQLVADNGGSDMLPDAVPMFCEAGDVTIANRQILHGSFANTSPDPRVSITFGFHRRTSVVGVAGLLNLKAGRPPVVYDEERVFDRSAVIAVAIDARHQHFPDETPYRYQPFAGLEDDFRFDDATFERIIKDYNTKDLSI
;
A
#
# COMPACT_ATOMS: atom_id res chain seq x y z
N MET A 1 14.09 5.24 -32.39
CA MET A 1 13.74 3.82 -32.16
C MET A 1 12.27 3.79 -31.93
N THR A 2 11.50 3.47 -32.97
CA THR A 2 10.05 3.31 -32.89
C THR A 2 9.74 2.11 -32.01
N ASP A 3 8.98 2.34 -30.97
CA ASP A 3 8.57 1.36 -29.96
C ASP A 3 7.73 0.25 -30.65
N LEU A 4 8.33 -0.91 -30.87
CA LEU A 4 7.70 -2.08 -31.49
C LEU A 4 6.68 -2.79 -30.56
N THR A 5 6.47 -2.27 -29.34
CA THR A 5 5.64 -2.89 -28.31
C THR A 5 4.15 -2.49 -28.40
N ASP A 6 3.80 -1.36 -29.00
CA ASP A 6 2.42 -0.87 -29.02
C ASP A 6 1.50 -1.58 -30.04
N ALA A 7 2.06 -2.21 -31.07
CA ALA A 7 1.25 -2.85 -32.12
C ALA A 7 0.68 -4.24 -31.71
N ALA A 8 1.21 -4.85 -30.65
CA ALA A 8 0.82 -6.18 -30.18
C ALA A 8 -0.07 -6.14 -28.91
N ALA A 9 -0.25 -4.98 -28.27
CA ALA A 9 -1.07 -4.85 -27.07
C ALA A 9 -2.56 -5.05 -27.39
N PRO A 10 -3.33 -5.79 -26.56
CA PRO A 10 -4.76 -5.99 -26.78
C PRO A 10 -5.52 -4.68 -26.67
N THR A 11 -6.61 -4.55 -27.43
CA THR A 11 -7.60 -3.51 -27.18
C THR A 11 -8.24 -3.72 -25.81
N ARG A 12 -8.85 -2.68 -25.25
CA ARG A 12 -9.59 -2.79 -23.99
C ARG A 12 -10.66 -3.89 -24.04
N ALA A 13 -11.44 -3.98 -25.14
CA ALA A 13 -12.49 -5.00 -25.29
C ALA A 13 -11.94 -6.43 -25.37
N GLU A 14 -10.82 -6.63 -26.06
CA GLU A 14 -10.13 -7.93 -26.11
C GLU A 14 -9.62 -8.32 -24.71
N TYR A 15 -9.00 -7.38 -24.01
CA TYR A 15 -8.52 -7.59 -22.65
C TYR A 15 -9.67 -7.96 -21.69
N GLU A 16 -10.74 -7.19 -21.67
CA GLU A 16 -11.92 -7.43 -20.84
C GLU A 16 -12.55 -8.82 -21.12
N THR A 17 -12.58 -9.22 -22.39
CA THR A 17 -13.09 -10.52 -22.82
C THR A 17 -12.23 -11.67 -22.25
N VAL A 18 -10.91 -11.55 -22.35
CA VAL A 18 -9.96 -12.56 -21.83
C VAL A 18 -10.02 -12.62 -20.30
N MET A 19 -10.15 -11.48 -19.64
CA MET A 19 -10.16 -11.39 -18.18
C MET A 19 -11.48 -11.85 -17.54
N ALA A 20 -12.60 -11.82 -18.26
CA ALA A 20 -13.95 -12.00 -17.68
C ALA A 20 -14.11 -13.27 -16.86
N ASP A 21 -13.67 -14.41 -17.37
CA ASP A 21 -13.76 -15.69 -16.68
C ASP A 21 -12.79 -15.77 -15.50
N TYR A 22 -11.57 -15.26 -15.68
CA TYR A 22 -10.55 -15.24 -14.65
C TYR A 22 -10.97 -14.41 -13.44
N LEU A 23 -11.54 -13.22 -13.67
CA LEU A 23 -12.05 -12.34 -12.61
C LEU A 23 -13.18 -13.01 -11.81
N ARG A 24 -14.16 -13.61 -12.53
CA ARG A 24 -15.29 -14.31 -11.91
C ARG A 24 -14.83 -15.53 -11.09
N ASP A 25 -13.93 -16.33 -11.66
CA ASP A 25 -13.42 -17.52 -11.01
C ASP A 25 -12.51 -17.18 -9.82
N GLY A 26 -11.72 -16.10 -9.93
CA GLY A 26 -10.93 -15.57 -8.83
C GLY A 26 -11.79 -15.13 -7.65
N GLU A 27 -12.87 -14.40 -7.90
CA GLU A 27 -13.81 -13.99 -6.84
C GLU A 27 -14.47 -15.21 -6.18
N ARG A 28 -14.84 -16.23 -6.96
CA ARG A 28 -15.36 -17.48 -6.41
C ARG A 28 -14.35 -18.18 -5.51
N ARG A 29 -13.07 -18.27 -5.92
CA ARG A 29 -11.98 -18.83 -5.09
C ARG A 29 -11.78 -18.04 -3.81
N ALA A 30 -11.75 -16.70 -3.89
CA ALA A 30 -11.61 -15.83 -2.73
C ALA A 30 -12.73 -16.03 -1.70
N ARG A 31 -13.98 -16.16 -2.18
CA ARG A 31 -15.14 -16.46 -1.32
C ARG A 31 -15.06 -17.84 -0.68
N ALA A 32 -14.49 -18.83 -1.37
CA ALA A 32 -14.32 -20.18 -0.83
C ALA A 32 -13.26 -20.26 0.27
N ILE A 33 -12.22 -19.47 0.21
CA ILE A 33 -11.21 -19.34 1.28
C ILE A 33 -11.83 -18.70 2.51
N GLY A 34 -12.67 -17.67 2.35
CA GLY A 34 -13.40 -17.02 3.44
C GLY A 34 -12.54 -16.21 4.41
N ASN A 35 -11.35 -15.80 4.02
CA ASN A 35 -10.38 -15.04 4.82
C ASN A 35 -10.80 -13.57 4.99
N ARG A 36 -11.95 -13.36 5.62
CA ARG A 36 -12.56 -12.05 5.80
C ARG A 36 -13.58 -12.01 6.92
N GLY A 37 -13.80 -10.85 7.50
CA GLY A 37 -14.80 -10.59 8.54
C GLY A 37 -14.46 -9.32 9.33
N PRO A 38 -15.34 -8.92 10.27
CA PRO A 38 -15.09 -7.76 11.12
C PRO A 38 -13.87 -7.97 11.99
N VAL A 39 -13.15 -6.87 12.29
CA VAL A 39 -12.08 -6.93 13.29
C VAL A 39 -12.68 -7.29 14.66
N ARG A 40 -12.08 -8.26 15.32
CA ARG A 40 -12.53 -8.76 16.65
C ARG A 40 -11.36 -8.88 17.58
N PHE A 41 -11.57 -8.53 18.84
CA PHE A 41 -10.61 -8.70 19.92
C PHE A 41 -11.21 -9.63 20.98
N ASP A 42 -10.34 -10.33 21.71
CA ASP A 42 -10.72 -11.13 22.87
C ASP A 42 -10.99 -10.25 24.11
N ALA A 43 -11.31 -10.88 25.26
CA ALA A 43 -11.60 -10.17 26.50
C ALA A 43 -10.39 -9.43 27.09
N ASP A 44 -9.18 -9.80 26.68
CA ASP A 44 -7.92 -9.18 27.12
C ASP A 44 -7.44 -8.09 26.15
N GLY A 45 -8.19 -7.85 25.04
CA GLY A 45 -7.89 -6.86 24.03
C GLY A 45 -6.93 -7.32 22.93
N ASN A 46 -6.57 -8.61 22.89
CA ASN A 46 -5.75 -9.16 21.81
C ASN A 46 -6.59 -9.43 20.56
N LEU A 47 -5.97 -9.33 19.39
CA LEU A 47 -6.62 -9.73 18.14
C LEU A 47 -7.13 -11.17 18.23
N HIS A 48 -8.40 -11.38 17.82
CA HIS A 48 -9.01 -12.71 17.93
C HIS A 48 -8.18 -13.77 17.19
N PRO A 49 -7.87 -14.92 17.83
CA PRO A 49 -6.97 -15.93 17.26
C PRO A 49 -7.35 -16.39 15.85
N GLU A 50 -8.64 -16.55 15.55
CA GLU A 50 -9.10 -16.97 14.20
C GLU A 50 -8.67 -16.01 13.09
N ILE A 51 -8.57 -14.70 13.38
CA ILE A 51 -8.10 -13.71 12.40
C ILE A 51 -6.59 -13.86 12.19
N LEU A 52 -5.85 -13.97 13.30
CA LEU A 52 -4.40 -14.12 13.26
C LEU A 52 -3.99 -15.45 12.60
N ASP A 53 -4.64 -16.56 12.98
CA ASP A 53 -4.37 -17.89 12.40
C ASP A 53 -4.65 -17.89 10.88
N ALA A 54 -5.78 -17.32 10.45
CA ALA A 54 -6.13 -17.21 9.05
C ALA A 54 -5.13 -16.34 8.25
N TYR A 55 -4.66 -15.24 8.85
CA TYR A 55 -3.59 -14.43 8.28
C TYR A 55 -2.27 -15.20 8.17
N LEU A 56 -1.86 -15.90 9.22
CA LEU A 56 -0.62 -16.68 9.23
C LEU A 56 -0.65 -17.85 8.24
N GLU A 57 -1.82 -18.50 8.07
CA GLU A 57 -1.99 -19.60 7.11
C GLU A 57 -1.96 -19.12 5.66
N HIS A 58 -2.69 -18.06 5.35
CA HIS A 58 -2.90 -17.63 3.95
C HIS A 58 -2.06 -16.42 3.53
N GLY A 59 -1.45 -15.70 4.47
CA GLY A 59 -0.65 -14.50 4.23
C GLY A 59 -1.47 -13.23 3.98
N PHE A 60 -2.80 -13.27 4.14
CA PHE A 60 -3.67 -12.11 4.01
C PHE A 60 -4.96 -12.27 4.81
N TYR A 61 -5.64 -11.17 5.06
CA TYR A 61 -7.01 -11.15 5.59
C TYR A 61 -7.73 -9.85 5.17
N VAL A 62 -9.06 -9.87 5.06
CA VAL A 62 -9.88 -8.68 4.80
C VAL A 62 -10.66 -8.35 6.07
N LEU A 63 -10.29 -7.25 6.73
CA LEU A 63 -10.99 -6.70 7.88
C LEU A 63 -12.17 -5.86 7.36
N GLU A 64 -13.39 -6.31 7.61
CA GLU A 64 -14.59 -5.66 7.11
C GLU A 64 -15.06 -4.54 8.04
N GLY A 65 -15.46 -3.40 7.45
CA GLY A 65 -16.12 -2.30 8.15
C GLY A 65 -15.27 -1.64 9.24
N VAL A 66 -13.94 -1.57 9.07
CA VAL A 66 -13.03 -0.99 10.07
C VAL A 66 -13.18 0.52 10.15
N ILE A 67 -13.30 1.18 8.99
CA ILE A 67 -13.41 2.64 8.88
C ILE A 67 -14.89 2.99 8.76
N ASP A 68 -15.39 3.75 9.70
CA ASP A 68 -16.78 4.17 9.68
C ASP A 68 -17.08 5.22 8.61
N GLU A 69 -18.36 5.47 8.34
CA GLU A 69 -18.79 6.40 7.28
C GLU A 69 -18.32 7.84 7.51
N ARG A 70 -18.18 8.28 8.76
CA ARG A 70 -17.73 9.63 9.08
C ARG A 70 -16.25 9.79 8.75
N GLU A 71 -15.41 8.87 9.25
CA GLU A 71 -13.98 8.89 8.99
C GLU A 71 -13.69 8.66 7.49
N LEU A 72 -14.45 7.76 6.85
CA LEU A 72 -14.34 7.51 5.42
C LEU A 72 -14.65 8.76 4.58
N ALA A 73 -15.65 9.54 4.98
CA ALA A 73 -15.97 10.80 4.30
C ALA A 73 -14.85 11.83 4.45
N GLU A 74 -14.25 11.95 5.64
CA GLU A 74 -13.11 12.85 5.89
C GLU A 74 -11.88 12.42 5.07
N LEU A 75 -11.57 11.12 5.04
CA LEU A 75 -10.47 10.57 4.23
C LEU A 75 -10.68 10.84 2.73
N ARG A 76 -11.89 10.64 2.22
CA ARG A 76 -12.20 10.94 0.80
C ARG A 76 -11.96 12.41 0.48
N VAL A 77 -12.46 13.33 1.29
CA VAL A 77 -12.26 14.77 1.07
C VAL A 77 -10.78 15.13 0.99
N ASP A 78 -9.97 14.63 1.92
CA ASP A 78 -8.55 14.95 1.97
C ASP A 78 -7.77 14.31 0.80
N ILE A 79 -8.05 13.03 0.49
CA ILE A 79 -7.35 12.32 -0.59
C ILE A 79 -7.79 12.82 -1.97
N GLU A 80 -9.08 13.12 -2.16
CA GLU A 80 -9.57 13.74 -3.40
C GLU A 80 -8.94 15.13 -3.61
N ASN A 81 -8.80 15.93 -2.54
CA ASN A 81 -8.07 17.19 -2.61
C ASN A 81 -6.60 16.99 -3.03
N MET A 82 -5.92 15.95 -2.53
CA MET A 82 -4.57 15.63 -3.01
C MET A 82 -4.56 15.30 -4.51
N VAL A 83 -5.53 14.52 -5.00
CA VAL A 83 -5.66 14.17 -6.43
C VAL A 83 -5.93 15.41 -7.28
N ASP A 84 -6.83 16.29 -6.84
CA ASP A 84 -7.22 17.51 -7.56
C ASP A 84 -6.11 18.57 -7.58
N ARG A 85 -5.24 18.54 -6.57
CA ARG A 85 -4.09 19.43 -6.45
C ARG A 85 -2.82 18.87 -7.08
N ALA A 86 -2.89 17.69 -7.70
CA ALA A 86 -1.77 17.12 -8.44
C ALA A 86 -1.34 18.03 -9.61
N PRO A 87 -0.04 18.09 -9.95
CA PRO A 87 0.42 18.76 -11.15
C PRO A 87 -0.35 18.26 -12.39
N VAL A 88 -0.65 19.13 -13.35
CA VAL A 88 -1.34 18.74 -14.59
C VAL A 88 -0.59 17.68 -15.40
N ARG A 89 0.71 17.56 -15.18
CA ARG A 89 1.63 16.54 -15.72
C ARG A 89 2.90 16.53 -14.90
N ARG A 90 3.71 15.53 -15.07
CA ARG A 90 5.03 15.43 -14.40
C ARG A 90 5.84 16.71 -14.57
N GLY A 91 6.34 17.27 -13.47
CA GLY A 91 7.16 18.48 -13.42
C GLY A 91 6.42 19.79 -13.72
N ALA A 92 5.09 19.79 -13.76
CA ALA A 92 4.33 21.04 -13.84
C ALA A 92 4.22 21.70 -12.45
N ASP A 93 4.23 23.04 -12.46
CA ASP A 93 4.12 23.87 -11.23
C ASP A 93 2.67 24.13 -10.81
N VAL A 94 1.71 23.79 -11.65
CA VAL A 94 0.30 24.10 -11.43
C VAL A 94 -0.59 22.86 -11.59
N ASP A 95 -1.69 22.85 -10.85
CA ASP A 95 -2.76 21.85 -10.99
C ASP A 95 -3.68 22.17 -12.19
N ALA A 96 -4.67 21.32 -12.43
CA ALA A 96 -5.63 21.48 -13.53
C ALA A 96 -6.48 22.78 -13.46
N SER A 97 -6.56 23.41 -12.29
CA SER A 97 -7.25 24.69 -12.06
C SER A 97 -6.31 25.91 -12.15
N GLY A 98 -5.03 25.70 -12.47
CA GLY A 98 -4.01 26.76 -12.53
C GLY A 98 -3.50 27.23 -11.15
N ARG A 99 -3.86 26.55 -10.06
CA ARG A 99 -3.32 26.84 -8.71
C ARG A 99 -1.92 26.20 -8.59
N PRO A 100 -1.04 26.72 -7.72
CA PRO A 100 0.22 26.04 -7.40
C PRO A 100 -0.05 24.57 -7.03
N ALA A 101 0.60 23.64 -7.69
CA ALA A 101 0.44 22.22 -7.41
C ALA A 101 0.85 21.89 -5.96
N LEU A 102 0.18 20.91 -5.35
CA LEU A 102 0.55 20.42 -4.02
C LEU A 102 1.93 19.73 -4.07
N GLY A 103 2.74 19.95 -3.04
CA GLY A 103 4.03 19.28 -2.87
C GLY A 103 5.21 19.91 -3.59
N ARG A 104 5.06 21.09 -4.18
CA ARG A 104 6.19 21.82 -4.82
C ARG A 104 7.36 22.11 -3.89
N ASP A 105 7.07 22.28 -2.62
CA ASP A 105 8.02 22.61 -1.54
C ASP A 105 8.35 21.39 -0.65
N TYR A 106 7.83 20.18 -0.99
CA TYR A 106 8.13 18.96 -0.26
C TYR A 106 9.52 18.45 -0.59
N ALA A 107 10.20 17.86 0.38
CA ALA A 107 11.52 17.27 0.18
C ALA A 107 11.52 16.06 -0.78
N ILE A 108 10.37 15.37 -0.90
CA ILE A 108 10.10 14.29 -1.86
C ILE A 108 8.86 14.66 -2.65
N GLU A 109 8.98 14.66 -4.00
CA GLU A 109 7.83 14.89 -4.88
C GLU A 109 6.72 13.86 -4.58
N PRO A 110 5.49 14.30 -4.26
CA PRO A 110 4.45 13.40 -3.78
C PRO A 110 3.75 12.61 -4.90
N TYR A 111 3.98 12.88 -6.18
CA TYR A 111 3.22 12.27 -7.26
C TYR A 111 4.08 11.42 -8.20
N LEU A 112 3.64 10.18 -8.41
CA LEU A 112 4.18 9.32 -9.44
C LEU A 112 3.14 9.18 -10.58
N PHE A 113 3.58 9.57 -11.78
CA PHE A 113 2.78 9.50 -13.00
C PHE A 113 3.17 8.30 -13.86
N ILE A 114 2.19 7.72 -14.51
CA ILE A 114 2.36 6.63 -15.48
C ILE A 114 1.53 6.88 -16.74
N LYS A 115 1.84 6.18 -17.82
CA LYS A 115 0.93 6.08 -18.95
C LYS A 115 -0.34 5.32 -18.53
N PRO A 116 -1.54 5.71 -19.01
CA PRO A 116 -2.77 4.97 -18.73
C PRO A 116 -2.62 3.48 -19.01
N LEU A 117 -3.17 2.64 -18.12
CA LEU A 117 -3.21 1.17 -18.21
C LEU A 117 -1.85 0.48 -18.29
N SER A 118 -0.71 1.21 -18.11
CA SER A 118 0.62 0.62 -18.18
C SER A 118 1.06 -0.05 -16.88
N ASP A 119 2.06 -0.91 -17.00
CA ASP A 119 2.83 -1.46 -15.88
C ASP A 119 4.20 -0.76 -15.84
N PRO A 120 4.42 0.16 -14.88
CA PRO A 120 5.62 0.98 -14.87
C PRO A 120 6.88 0.24 -14.41
N TRP A 121 6.73 -0.89 -13.74
CA TRP A 121 7.85 -1.59 -13.08
C TRP A 121 8.13 -2.97 -13.64
N GLY A 122 7.14 -3.62 -14.23
CA GLY A 122 7.22 -4.99 -14.71
C GLY A 122 8.35 -5.23 -15.71
N GLY A 123 9.16 -6.25 -15.47
CA GLY A 123 10.31 -6.60 -16.30
C GLY A 123 11.49 -5.63 -16.23
N THR A 124 11.44 -4.62 -15.36
CA THR A 124 12.49 -3.59 -15.24
C THR A 124 13.46 -3.90 -14.08
N LYS A 125 14.56 -3.13 -14.02
CA LYS A 125 15.50 -3.15 -12.88
C LYS A 125 15.11 -2.19 -11.77
N LEU A 126 14.03 -1.45 -11.93
CA LEU A 126 13.52 -0.54 -10.91
C LEU A 126 13.08 -1.32 -9.67
N LEU A 127 13.03 -0.67 -8.53
CA LEU A 127 12.65 -1.27 -7.25
C LEU A 127 13.41 -2.59 -6.98
N ALA A 128 14.73 -2.58 -7.19
CA ALA A 128 15.64 -3.73 -7.05
C ALA A 128 15.28 -4.93 -7.96
N GLY A 129 14.51 -4.74 -9.02
CA GLY A 129 14.11 -5.79 -9.96
C GLY A 129 13.08 -6.78 -9.42
N ARG A 130 12.41 -6.47 -8.31
CA ARG A 130 11.42 -7.37 -7.69
C ARG A 130 10.18 -7.63 -8.56
N HIS A 131 9.88 -6.74 -9.50
CA HIS A 131 8.84 -6.88 -10.52
C HIS A 131 9.39 -7.62 -11.74
N GLN A 132 9.58 -8.94 -11.63
CA GLN A 132 10.37 -9.73 -12.57
C GLN A 132 9.72 -9.90 -13.94
N THR A 133 8.39 -9.79 -14.05
CA THR A 133 7.61 -9.94 -15.28
C THR A 133 6.70 -8.75 -15.47
N GLN A 134 6.37 -8.43 -16.71
CA GLN A 134 5.41 -7.38 -17.03
C GLN A 134 3.99 -7.97 -17.10
N MET A 135 3.02 -7.23 -16.55
CA MET A 135 1.60 -7.57 -16.70
C MET A 135 1.12 -7.22 -18.12
N THR A 136 0.08 -7.90 -18.57
CA THR A 136 -0.63 -7.55 -19.82
C THR A 136 -1.16 -6.12 -19.74
N GLN A 137 -0.81 -5.29 -20.72
CA GLN A 137 -1.17 -3.88 -20.78
C GLN A 137 -2.17 -3.67 -21.95
N PRO A 138 -3.46 -3.42 -21.65
CA PRO A 138 -4.40 -3.05 -22.70
C PRO A 138 -4.08 -1.66 -23.26
N ARG A 139 -4.41 -1.43 -24.52
CA ARG A 139 -4.26 -0.11 -25.13
C ARG A 139 -5.27 0.86 -24.52
N PRO A 140 -4.84 2.06 -24.08
CA PRO A 140 -5.76 3.10 -23.64
C PRO A 140 -6.59 3.60 -24.84
N ASP A 141 -7.74 4.21 -24.53
CA ASP A 141 -8.59 4.84 -25.53
C ASP A 141 -7.83 6.00 -26.23
N PRO A 142 -8.12 6.32 -27.51
CA PRO A 142 -7.37 7.34 -28.26
C PRO A 142 -7.42 8.76 -27.65
N ASP A 143 -8.42 9.06 -26.85
CA ASP A 143 -8.62 10.33 -26.14
C ASP A 143 -8.12 10.29 -24.69
N ALA A 144 -7.48 9.20 -24.28
CA ALA A 144 -6.88 9.10 -22.96
C ALA A 144 -5.75 10.14 -22.78
N PRO A 145 -5.57 10.68 -21.56
CA PRO A 145 -4.45 11.58 -21.28
C PRO A 145 -3.10 10.87 -21.45
N GLU A 146 -2.05 11.62 -21.71
CA GLU A 146 -0.69 11.07 -21.85
C GLU A 146 -0.18 10.41 -20.54
N GLU A 147 -0.52 11.01 -19.39
CA GLU A 147 -0.12 10.53 -18.08
C GLU A 147 -1.27 10.64 -17.07
N VAL A 148 -1.28 9.75 -16.08
CA VAL A 148 -2.20 9.79 -14.95
C VAL A 148 -1.42 9.59 -13.64
N VAL A 149 -1.93 10.17 -12.55
CA VAL A 149 -1.41 9.88 -11.21
C VAL A 149 -1.68 8.42 -10.88
N HIS A 150 -0.65 7.73 -10.43
CA HIS A 150 -0.71 6.32 -10.02
C HIS A 150 -0.48 6.13 -8.52
N LEU A 151 0.49 6.87 -7.97
CA LEU A 151 0.80 6.89 -6.54
C LEU A 151 0.91 8.32 -6.05
N MET A 152 0.53 8.51 -4.78
CA MET A 152 0.83 9.72 -4.01
C MET A 152 1.53 9.33 -2.72
N PHE A 153 2.52 10.13 -2.31
CA PHE A 153 3.36 9.93 -1.12
C PHE A 153 3.19 11.07 -0.14
N GLY A 154 3.60 10.85 1.11
CA GLY A 154 3.55 11.90 2.14
C GLY A 154 2.14 12.21 2.62
N MET A 155 1.27 11.20 2.68
CA MET A 155 -0.14 11.39 3.02
C MET A 155 -0.34 12.02 4.40
N CYS A 156 0.49 11.68 5.40
CA CYS A 156 0.35 12.23 6.75
C CYS A 156 0.64 13.74 6.82
N GLN A 157 1.48 14.26 5.89
CA GLN A 157 1.76 15.68 5.78
C GLN A 157 0.67 16.44 5.01
N ALA A 158 0.12 15.80 3.97
CA ALA A 158 -0.78 16.44 3.02
C ALA A 158 -2.27 16.31 3.38
N ALA A 159 -2.64 15.29 4.18
CA ALA A 159 -4.02 14.91 4.48
C ALA A 159 -4.19 14.66 5.99
N PRO A 160 -4.81 15.62 6.75
CA PRO A 160 -5.02 15.46 8.18
C PRO A 160 -5.80 14.20 8.57
N ALA A 161 -6.78 13.78 7.77
CA ALA A 161 -7.50 12.53 8.01
C ALA A 161 -6.59 11.30 7.85
N ALA A 162 -5.65 11.32 6.89
CA ALA A 162 -4.68 10.23 6.73
C ALA A 162 -3.66 10.19 7.88
N LEU A 163 -3.27 11.33 8.45
CA LEU A 163 -2.48 11.35 9.69
C LEU A 163 -3.25 10.68 10.83
N ARG A 164 -4.52 11.05 11.04
CA ARG A 164 -5.36 10.42 12.09
C ARG A 164 -5.58 8.92 11.85
N LEU A 165 -5.71 8.49 10.61
CA LEU A 165 -5.80 7.08 10.24
C LEU A 165 -4.55 6.30 10.68
N TYR A 166 -3.37 6.90 10.59
CA TYR A 166 -2.12 6.28 11.03
C TYR A 166 -2.09 6.03 12.56
N GLY A 167 -2.93 6.72 13.33
CA GLY A 167 -3.15 6.54 14.77
C GLY A 167 -4.38 5.69 15.13
N HIS A 168 -5.00 4.98 14.16
CA HIS A 168 -6.26 4.25 14.39
C HIS A 168 -6.06 3.06 15.35
N PRO A 169 -6.76 3.02 16.52
CA PRO A 169 -6.43 2.08 17.60
C PRO A 169 -6.60 0.62 17.19
N HIS A 170 -7.64 0.26 16.45
CA HIS A 170 -7.82 -1.12 16.01
C HIS A 170 -6.74 -1.57 15.01
N LEU A 171 -6.30 -0.67 14.09
CA LEU A 171 -5.24 -1.01 13.16
C LEU A 171 -3.90 -1.15 13.87
N LEU A 172 -3.60 -0.29 14.84
CA LEU A 172 -2.38 -0.41 15.64
C LEU A 172 -2.38 -1.65 16.53
N ALA A 173 -3.54 -2.05 17.08
CA ALA A 173 -3.67 -3.31 17.82
C ALA A 173 -3.48 -4.55 16.91
N VAL A 174 -3.93 -4.50 15.66
CA VAL A 174 -3.61 -5.55 14.67
C VAL A 174 -2.11 -5.59 14.38
N ALA A 175 -1.46 -4.42 14.25
CA ALA A 175 -0.02 -4.34 14.04
C ALA A 175 0.76 -4.94 15.21
N GLU A 176 0.36 -4.64 16.45
CA GLU A 176 0.93 -5.25 17.65
C GLU A 176 0.78 -6.78 17.67
N ALA A 177 -0.41 -7.28 17.33
CA ALA A 177 -0.69 -8.72 17.31
C ALA A 177 0.19 -9.48 16.30
N ILE A 178 0.57 -8.86 15.18
CA ILE A 178 1.39 -9.48 14.14
C ILE A 178 2.89 -9.27 14.41
N ASN A 179 3.30 -8.03 14.71
CA ASN A 179 4.72 -7.65 14.74
C ASN A 179 5.30 -7.46 16.15
N GLY A 180 4.49 -7.53 17.21
CA GLY A 180 4.89 -7.22 18.60
C GLY A 180 4.64 -5.76 18.96
N SER A 181 4.66 -5.44 20.28
CA SER A 181 4.29 -4.13 20.82
C SER A 181 5.23 -2.98 20.44
N ASP A 182 6.42 -3.31 19.97
CA ASP A 182 7.44 -2.36 19.50
C ASP A 182 7.56 -2.29 17.96
N PHE A 183 6.51 -2.72 17.25
CA PHE A 183 6.46 -2.68 15.77
C PHE A 183 6.89 -1.32 15.23
N VAL A 184 7.43 -1.31 14.00
CA VAL A 184 7.94 -0.09 13.37
C VAL A 184 7.26 0.17 12.03
N PRO A 185 6.94 1.42 11.69
CA PRO A 185 6.38 1.75 10.39
C PRO A 185 7.45 1.72 9.30
N PHE A 186 7.05 1.43 8.09
CA PHE A 186 7.90 1.69 6.94
C PHE A 186 7.35 2.86 6.09
N ASN A 187 7.32 2.77 4.79
CA ASN A 187 6.76 3.81 3.93
C ASN A 187 5.23 3.68 3.79
N ASP A 188 4.61 4.75 3.32
CA ASP A 188 3.19 4.78 2.95
C ASP A 188 2.98 5.34 1.54
N ALA A 189 1.83 5.02 0.96
CA ALA A 189 1.43 5.54 -0.34
C ALA A 189 -0.09 5.48 -0.51
N VAL A 190 -0.62 6.36 -1.35
CA VAL A 190 -2.00 6.27 -1.83
C VAL A 190 -1.98 5.79 -3.28
N PHE A 191 -2.55 4.62 -3.52
CA PHE A 191 -2.74 4.10 -4.88
C PHE A 191 -3.98 4.70 -5.51
N VAL A 192 -3.84 5.21 -6.74
CA VAL A 192 -4.92 5.81 -7.51
C VAL A 192 -5.08 5.08 -8.84
N LYS A 193 -6.16 4.32 -8.98
CA LYS A 193 -6.54 3.69 -10.25
C LYS A 193 -7.82 4.32 -10.75
N LYS A 194 -7.69 5.34 -11.60
CA LYS A 194 -8.85 6.00 -12.22
C LYS A 194 -9.63 5.03 -13.11
N PRO A 195 -10.96 5.21 -13.23
CA PRO A 195 -11.79 4.41 -14.14
C PRO A 195 -11.23 4.38 -15.56
N GLY A 196 -11.05 3.18 -16.12
CA GLY A 196 -10.56 2.99 -17.50
C GLY A 196 -9.11 3.42 -17.77
N LEU A 197 -8.35 3.87 -16.76
CA LEU A 197 -7.01 4.47 -16.92
C LEU A 197 -5.96 3.92 -15.94
N GLY A 198 -6.39 3.26 -14.87
CA GLY A 198 -5.49 2.84 -13.79
C GLY A 198 -4.50 1.77 -14.24
N GLY A 199 -3.21 2.01 -14.02
CA GLY A 199 -2.14 1.07 -14.38
C GLY A 199 -2.14 -0.21 -13.55
N SER A 200 -1.51 -1.24 -14.07
CA SER A 200 -1.22 -2.47 -13.35
C SER A 200 -0.03 -2.31 -12.40
N VAL A 201 0.06 -3.23 -11.46
CA VAL A 201 1.26 -3.46 -10.66
C VAL A 201 1.59 -4.95 -10.80
N SER A 202 2.70 -5.25 -11.45
CA SER A 202 3.10 -6.62 -11.74
C SER A 202 3.30 -7.45 -10.48
N TRP A 203 3.18 -8.77 -10.64
CA TRP A 203 3.43 -9.71 -9.56
C TRP A 203 4.79 -9.48 -8.91
N HIS A 204 4.81 -9.36 -7.60
CA HIS A 204 6.02 -9.13 -6.80
C HIS A 204 5.84 -9.58 -5.36
N GLN A 205 6.96 -9.72 -4.68
CA GLN A 205 7.05 -9.81 -3.23
C GLN A 205 7.70 -8.52 -2.73
N ASP A 206 7.22 -7.99 -1.63
CA ASP A 206 7.79 -6.75 -1.07
C ASP A 206 9.05 -7.04 -0.26
N GLY A 207 9.63 -7.08 0.49
CA GLY A 207 10.65 -7.47 1.41
C GLY A 207 11.99 -7.86 0.79
N ALA A 208 12.44 -7.14 -0.23
CA ALA A 208 13.67 -7.48 -0.94
C ALA A 208 14.95 -7.42 -0.09
N THR A 209 14.93 -6.79 1.08
CA THR A 209 16.13 -6.49 1.89
C THR A 209 16.35 -7.39 3.09
N HIS A 210 15.36 -8.17 3.49
CA HIS A 210 15.38 -8.85 4.78
C HIS A 210 15.46 -10.37 4.71
N TRP A 211 15.46 -10.95 3.50
CA TRP A 211 15.43 -12.40 3.31
C TRP A 211 16.53 -13.16 4.06
N ASP A 212 17.68 -12.54 4.27
CA ASP A 212 18.84 -13.14 4.95
C ASP A 212 18.97 -12.66 6.41
N HIS A 213 17.99 -11.95 6.96
CA HIS A 213 18.08 -11.48 8.34
C HIS A 213 17.95 -12.66 9.31
N PRO A 214 18.81 -12.77 10.37
CA PRO A 214 18.79 -13.91 11.30
C PRO A 214 17.47 -14.07 12.07
N ASP A 215 16.74 -12.96 12.29
CA ASP A 215 15.44 -12.97 12.96
C ASP A 215 14.26 -13.01 11.98
N TRP A 216 14.53 -13.44 10.75
CA TRP A 216 13.51 -13.56 9.74
C TRP A 216 12.45 -14.58 10.11
N ASP A 217 11.19 -14.14 10.06
CA ASP A 217 10.01 -15.00 10.17
C ASP A 217 9.01 -14.58 9.10
N PRO A 218 8.70 -15.43 8.13
CA PRO A 218 7.81 -15.06 7.01
C PRO A 218 6.40 -14.70 7.45
N GLY A 219 5.92 -15.20 8.59
CA GLY A 219 4.59 -14.89 9.12
C GLY A 219 4.47 -13.51 9.74
N ILE A 220 5.49 -13.10 10.50
CA ILE A 220 5.42 -11.93 11.39
C ILE A 220 6.41 -10.82 11.07
N HIS A 221 7.26 -11.00 10.05
CA HIS A 221 8.28 -10.02 9.67
C HIS A 221 7.69 -8.66 9.33
N GLY A 222 6.65 -8.62 8.49
CA GLY A 222 6.00 -7.37 8.09
C GLY A 222 4.76 -7.59 7.23
N PHE A 223 3.89 -6.60 7.23
CA PHE A 223 2.66 -6.62 6.47
C PHE A 223 2.25 -5.21 6.04
N ASN A 224 1.35 -5.13 5.07
CA ASN A 224 0.75 -3.89 4.62
C ASN A 224 -0.76 -3.88 4.93
N PHE A 225 -1.24 -2.74 5.42
CA PHE A 225 -2.64 -2.38 5.32
C PHE A 225 -2.94 -1.77 3.96
N GLN A 226 -4.15 -2.00 3.44
CA GLN A 226 -4.74 -1.19 2.39
C GLN A 226 -6.16 -0.80 2.79
N VAL A 227 -6.36 0.45 3.13
CA VAL A 227 -7.67 1.04 3.46
C VAL A 227 -8.36 1.44 2.18
N GLN A 228 -9.54 0.87 1.91
CA GLN A 228 -10.27 1.11 0.68
C GLN A 228 -11.20 2.31 0.83
N LEU A 229 -10.94 3.38 0.07
CA LEU A 229 -11.82 4.57 0.07
C LEU A 229 -13.08 4.38 -0.78
N TYR A 230 -13.01 3.48 -1.74
CA TYR A 230 -14.11 3.06 -2.62
C TYR A 230 -14.14 1.55 -2.70
N ARG A 231 -15.26 1.02 -3.15
CA ARG A 231 -15.39 -0.41 -3.42
C ARG A 231 -14.30 -0.88 -4.38
N SER A 232 -13.60 -1.94 -4.03
CA SER A 232 -12.70 -2.64 -4.93
C SER A 232 -13.26 -4.01 -5.33
N THR A 233 -13.05 -4.38 -6.59
CA THR A 233 -13.56 -5.59 -7.21
C THR A 233 -12.42 -6.45 -7.72
N ALA A 234 -12.71 -7.62 -8.24
CA ALA A 234 -11.69 -8.42 -8.93
C ALA A 234 -11.03 -7.68 -10.10
N ALA A 235 -11.76 -6.75 -10.76
CA ALA A 235 -11.25 -6.02 -11.92
C ALA A 235 -10.23 -4.91 -11.58
N ASN A 236 -10.33 -4.30 -10.40
CA ASN A 236 -9.46 -3.16 -10.03
C ASN A 236 -8.69 -3.37 -8.73
N GLY A 237 -9.01 -4.42 -7.97
CA GLY A 237 -8.45 -4.72 -6.65
C GLY A 237 -7.04 -5.30 -6.67
N LEU A 238 -6.52 -5.52 -5.47
CA LEU A 238 -5.29 -6.25 -5.25
C LEU A 238 -5.55 -7.76 -5.38
N TRP A 239 -4.64 -8.47 -6.00
CA TRP A 239 -4.63 -9.93 -6.10
C TRP A 239 -3.46 -10.50 -5.33
N VAL A 240 -3.68 -11.63 -4.70
CA VAL A 240 -2.66 -12.36 -3.93
C VAL A 240 -2.65 -13.84 -4.32
N LEU A 241 -1.50 -14.48 -4.15
CA LEU A 241 -1.39 -15.93 -4.22
C LEU A 241 -1.35 -16.49 -2.79
N PRO A 242 -2.45 -17.06 -2.28
CA PRO A 242 -2.57 -17.48 -0.89
C PRO A 242 -1.46 -18.46 -0.47
N GLY A 243 -0.89 -18.27 0.72
CA GLY A 243 0.17 -19.12 1.27
C GLY A 243 1.56 -18.90 0.69
N SER A 244 1.69 -18.11 -0.39
CA SER A 244 2.98 -17.89 -1.06
C SER A 244 4.03 -17.13 -0.23
N HIS A 245 3.62 -16.47 0.84
CA HIS A 245 4.53 -15.84 1.80
C HIS A 245 5.48 -16.85 2.48
N ALA A 246 5.05 -18.11 2.59
CA ALA A 246 5.85 -19.19 3.16
C ALA A 246 6.78 -19.91 2.14
N TRP A 247 6.75 -19.51 0.85
CA TRP A 247 7.54 -20.18 -0.20
C TRP A 247 8.97 -19.65 -0.31
N GLY A 248 9.35 -18.67 0.49
CA GLY A 248 10.63 -17.98 0.35
C GLY A 248 10.65 -17.06 -0.88
N HIS A 249 11.83 -16.84 -1.44
CA HIS A 249 12.02 -15.97 -2.61
C HIS A 249 11.54 -16.68 -3.88
N ILE A 250 10.52 -16.13 -4.54
CA ILE A 250 9.86 -16.75 -5.69
C ILE A 250 10.53 -16.30 -7.00
N ASP A 251 10.89 -17.26 -7.85
CA ASP A 251 11.20 -17.00 -9.25
C ASP A 251 9.88 -16.78 -10.03
N ILE A 252 9.46 -15.52 -10.08
CA ILE A 252 8.19 -15.13 -10.71
C ILE A 252 8.25 -15.35 -12.23
N LYS A 253 9.43 -15.23 -12.84
CA LYS A 253 9.61 -15.51 -14.28
C LYS A 253 9.32 -16.98 -14.58
N GLN A 254 9.86 -17.87 -13.75
CA GLN A 254 9.61 -19.30 -13.91
C GLN A 254 8.12 -19.62 -13.65
N LEU A 255 7.53 -19.04 -12.59
CA LEU A 255 6.12 -19.24 -12.28
C LEU A 255 5.19 -18.83 -13.44
N VAL A 256 5.44 -17.67 -14.05
CA VAL A 256 4.69 -17.22 -15.22
C VAL A 256 4.95 -18.07 -16.45
N ALA A 257 6.20 -18.50 -16.67
CA ALA A 257 6.55 -19.41 -17.77
C ALA A 257 5.84 -20.77 -17.64
N ASP A 258 5.80 -21.35 -16.43
CA ASP A 258 5.08 -22.59 -16.14
C ASP A 258 3.56 -22.48 -16.34
N ASN A 259 3.04 -21.25 -16.20
CA ASN A 259 1.64 -20.90 -16.53
C ASN A 259 1.45 -20.52 -18.02
N GLY A 260 2.29 -21.03 -18.91
CA GLY A 260 2.19 -20.76 -20.35
C GLY A 260 2.48 -19.32 -20.76
N GLY A 261 3.18 -18.56 -19.91
CA GLY A 261 3.50 -17.15 -20.13
C GLY A 261 2.38 -16.17 -19.72
N SER A 262 1.30 -16.68 -19.14
CA SER A 262 0.17 -15.87 -18.68
C SER A 262 0.41 -15.29 -17.29
N ASP A 263 0.12 -14.00 -17.12
CA ASP A 263 0.09 -13.30 -15.84
C ASP A 263 -1.18 -13.62 -15.00
N MET A 264 -2.13 -14.35 -15.56
CA MET A 264 -3.34 -14.85 -14.89
C MET A 264 -3.01 -16.13 -14.09
N LEU A 265 -2.37 -16.01 -12.93
CA LEU A 265 -1.99 -17.16 -12.11
C LEU A 265 -3.24 -17.92 -11.61
N PRO A 266 -3.34 -19.25 -11.80
CA PRO A 266 -4.59 -20.01 -11.62
C PRO A 266 -5.12 -20.01 -10.19
N ASP A 267 -4.25 -19.97 -9.19
CA ASP A 267 -4.60 -20.03 -7.76
C ASP A 267 -4.67 -18.66 -7.08
N ALA A 268 -4.40 -17.60 -7.83
CA ALA A 268 -4.50 -16.25 -7.31
C ALA A 268 -5.95 -15.86 -7.04
N VAL A 269 -6.15 -15.02 -6.02
CA VAL A 269 -7.46 -14.52 -5.60
C VAL A 269 -7.46 -13.01 -5.43
N PRO A 270 -8.56 -12.31 -5.78
CA PRO A 270 -8.71 -10.89 -5.52
C PRO A 270 -9.10 -10.63 -4.07
N MET A 271 -8.50 -9.60 -3.47
CA MET A 271 -8.99 -9.03 -2.22
C MET A 271 -10.06 -7.97 -2.53
N PHE A 272 -11.27 -8.41 -2.90
CA PHE A 272 -12.39 -7.49 -3.12
C PHE A 272 -12.92 -6.96 -1.78
N CYS A 273 -13.32 -5.69 -1.75
CA CYS A 273 -13.67 -4.95 -0.53
C CYS A 273 -14.81 -4.00 -0.79
N GLU A 274 -15.60 -3.73 0.23
CA GLU A 274 -16.44 -2.54 0.27
C GLU A 274 -15.61 -1.32 0.73
N ALA A 275 -16.17 -0.12 0.61
CA ALA A 275 -15.53 1.08 1.14
C ALA A 275 -15.48 1.00 2.68
N GLY A 276 -14.35 1.38 3.27
CA GLY A 276 -14.11 1.27 4.70
C GLY A 276 -13.54 -0.08 5.16
N ASP A 277 -13.48 -1.08 4.27
CA ASP A 277 -12.72 -2.31 4.54
C ASP A 277 -11.22 -2.05 4.49
N VAL A 278 -10.48 -2.86 5.26
CA VAL A 278 -9.02 -2.80 5.30
C VAL A 278 -8.45 -4.18 5.03
N THR A 279 -7.62 -4.30 4.00
CA THR A 279 -6.90 -5.56 3.80
C THR A 279 -5.59 -5.57 4.58
N ILE A 280 -5.22 -6.73 5.13
CA ILE A 280 -3.86 -7.03 5.57
C ILE A 280 -3.23 -8.00 4.58
N ALA A 281 -2.01 -7.69 4.13
CA ALA A 281 -1.24 -8.56 3.25
C ALA A 281 0.20 -8.65 3.77
N ASN A 282 0.66 -9.87 3.97
CA ASN A 282 2.05 -10.16 4.32
C ASN A 282 2.98 -9.63 3.23
N ARG A 283 4.11 -9.05 3.60
CA ARG A 283 5.05 -8.45 2.63
C ARG A 283 5.70 -9.46 1.70
N GLN A 284 5.77 -10.72 2.09
CA GLN A 284 6.33 -11.80 1.27
C GLN A 284 5.27 -12.52 0.44
N ILE A 285 3.99 -12.22 0.60
CA ILE A 285 2.96 -12.81 -0.27
C ILE A 285 3.16 -12.32 -1.71
N LEU A 286 3.09 -13.23 -2.66
CA LEU A 286 3.08 -12.86 -4.07
C LEU A 286 1.79 -12.11 -4.37
N HIS A 287 1.92 -10.87 -4.78
CA HIS A 287 0.77 -10.00 -5.05
C HIS A 287 0.97 -9.11 -6.26
N GLY A 288 -0.13 -8.61 -6.77
CA GLY A 288 -0.15 -7.73 -7.93
C GLY A 288 -1.54 -7.15 -8.17
N SER A 289 -1.70 -6.33 -9.18
CA SER A 289 -3.01 -5.83 -9.57
C SER A 289 -3.07 -5.54 -11.05
N PHE A 290 -4.12 -5.97 -11.69
CA PHE A 290 -4.35 -5.80 -13.12
C PHE A 290 -4.69 -4.34 -13.48
N ALA A 291 -4.56 -3.98 -14.76
CA ALA A 291 -4.98 -2.68 -15.25
C ALA A 291 -6.48 -2.46 -15.00
N ASN A 292 -6.85 -1.27 -14.50
CA ASN A 292 -8.24 -0.95 -14.22
C ASN A 292 -8.94 -0.44 -15.49
N THR A 293 -9.56 -1.33 -16.23
CA THR A 293 -10.43 -0.99 -17.36
C THR A 293 -11.89 -0.78 -16.94
N SER A 294 -12.24 -1.07 -15.68
CA SER A 294 -13.61 -0.94 -15.18
C SER A 294 -14.06 0.52 -15.05
N PRO A 295 -15.38 0.78 -14.97
CA PRO A 295 -15.91 2.12 -14.74
C PRO A 295 -15.71 2.62 -13.29
N ASP A 296 -15.28 1.76 -12.37
CA ASP A 296 -15.15 2.08 -10.98
C ASP A 296 -13.72 2.51 -10.62
N PRO A 297 -13.54 3.56 -9.82
CA PRO A 297 -12.23 3.93 -9.30
C PRO A 297 -11.78 2.93 -8.24
N ARG A 298 -10.47 2.78 -8.09
CA ARG A 298 -9.88 2.26 -6.85
C ARG A 298 -8.92 3.31 -6.30
N VAL A 299 -9.19 3.75 -5.08
CA VAL A 299 -8.26 4.58 -4.31
C VAL A 299 -8.06 3.90 -2.96
N SER A 300 -6.83 3.55 -2.66
CA SER A 300 -6.48 2.87 -1.41
C SER A 300 -5.28 3.51 -0.74
N ILE A 301 -5.40 3.74 0.57
CA ILE A 301 -4.29 4.19 1.41
C ILE A 301 -3.54 2.94 1.85
N THR A 302 -2.26 2.85 1.50
CA THR A 302 -1.39 1.73 1.86
C THR A 302 -0.33 2.21 2.83
N PHE A 303 -0.21 1.54 3.95
CA PHE A 303 0.86 1.73 4.93
C PHE A 303 1.09 0.41 5.67
N GLY A 304 2.24 0.24 6.28
CA GLY A 304 2.54 -1.04 6.89
C GLY A 304 3.55 -0.96 8.00
N PHE A 305 3.74 -2.11 8.62
CA PHE A 305 4.56 -2.25 9.80
C PHE A 305 5.46 -3.47 9.70
N HIS A 306 6.56 -3.42 10.45
CA HIS A 306 7.51 -4.50 10.59
C HIS A 306 7.76 -4.83 12.05
N ARG A 307 8.16 -6.07 12.27
CA ARG A 307 8.79 -6.48 13.51
C ARG A 307 10.12 -5.73 13.68
N ARG A 308 10.27 -5.00 14.78
CA ARG A 308 11.45 -4.16 15.04
C ARG A 308 12.77 -4.91 14.90
N THR A 309 12.88 -6.10 15.46
CA THR A 309 14.12 -6.89 15.44
C THR A 309 14.59 -7.28 14.05
N SER A 310 13.69 -7.35 13.07
CA SER A 310 14.05 -7.65 11.68
C SER A 310 14.36 -6.40 10.84
N VAL A 311 14.35 -5.21 11.43
CA VAL A 311 14.61 -3.92 10.76
C VAL A 311 15.88 -3.25 11.26
N VAL A 312 16.08 -3.23 12.57
CA VAL A 312 17.25 -2.54 13.16
C VAL A 312 18.54 -3.16 12.68
N GLY A 313 19.46 -2.33 12.18
CA GLY A 313 20.75 -2.74 11.64
C GLY A 313 20.73 -3.16 10.15
N VAL A 314 19.55 -3.20 9.51
CA VAL A 314 19.43 -3.56 8.09
C VAL A 314 19.70 -2.36 7.18
N ALA A 315 20.38 -2.59 6.06
CA ALA A 315 20.56 -1.58 5.01
C ALA A 315 19.38 -1.64 4.03
N GLY A 316 18.70 -0.51 3.85
CA GLY A 316 17.61 -0.39 2.88
C GLY A 316 18.12 -0.46 1.43
N LEU A 317 17.46 -1.25 0.58
CA LEU A 317 17.76 -1.33 -0.86
C LEU A 317 17.13 -0.20 -1.66
N LEU A 318 15.98 0.30 -1.22
CA LEU A 318 15.26 1.33 -1.93
C LEU A 318 15.69 2.71 -1.42
N ASN A 319 16.39 3.46 -2.25
CA ASN A 319 16.63 4.86 -1.98
C ASN A 319 15.73 5.69 -2.89
N LEU A 320 14.74 6.38 -2.31
CA LEU A 320 13.83 7.28 -3.04
C LEU A 320 14.60 8.45 -3.71
N LYS A 321 15.85 8.69 -3.30
CA LYS A 321 16.76 9.66 -3.95
C LYS A 321 17.82 8.91 -4.74
N ALA A 322 17.71 8.91 -6.06
CA ALA A 322 18.67 8.28 -6.95
C ALA A 322 20.13 8.72 -6.64
N GLY A 323 21.04 7.76 -6.58
CA GLY A 323 22.48 8.00 -6.43
C GLY A 323 22.97 8.18 -4.98
N ARG A 324 22.16 7.97 -3.95
CA ARG A 324 22.63 7.92 -2.56
C ARG A 324 22.93 6.47 -2.15
N PRO A 325 23.92 6.25 -1.26
CA PRO A 325 24.18 4.93 -0.73
C PRO A 325 22.97 4.42 0.08
N PRO A 326 22.82 3.10 0.25
CA PRO A 326 21.83 2.53 1.13
C PRO A 326 21.95 3.12 2.55
N VAL A 327 20.82 3.40 3.17
CA VAL A 327 20.77 3.88 4.56
C VAL A 327 20.64 2.66 5.46
N VAL A 328 21.47 2.58 6.49
CA VAL A 328 21.30 1.58 7.57
C VAL A 328 20.26 2.10 8.53
N TYR A 329 19.30 1.25 8.89
CA TYR A 329 18.23 1.57 9.84
C TYR A 329 18.73 1.34 11.26
N ASP A 330 19.44 2.34 11.81
CA ASP A 330 19.84 2.36 13.19
C ASP A 330 18.66 2.70 14.14
N GLU A 331 18.93 2.62 15.44
CA GLU A 331 17.93 2.87 16.47
C GLU A 331 17.36 4.29 16.40
N GLU A 332 18.19 5.28 16.11
CA GLU A 332 17.78 6.70 16.00
C GLU A 332 16.82 6.89 14.83
N ARG A 333 17.17 6.36 13.64
CA ARG A 333 16.30 6.47 12.47
C ARG A 333 14.97 5.75 12.66
N VAL A 334 15.00 4.56 13.26
CA VAL A 334 13.76 3.80 13.55
C VAL A 334 12.88 4.53 14.54
N PHE A 335 13.46 5.12 15.60
CA PHE A 335 12.72 5.95 16.56
C PHE A 335 12.13 7.19 15.88
N ASP A 336 12.92 7.91 15.12
CA ASP A 336 12.50 9.12 14.39
C ASP A 336 11.34 8.83 13.42
N ARG A 337 11.41 7.70 12.69
CA ARG A 337 10.32 7.31 11.77
C ARG A 337 9.07 6.92 12.55
N SER A 338 9.23 6.25 13.67
CA SER A 338 8.12 5.81 14.53
C SER A 338 7.41 6.97 15.26
N ALA A 339 8.05 8.11 15.41
CA ALA A 339 7.48 9.30 16.04
C ALA A 339 6.19 9.79 15.35
N VAL A 340 6.04 9.52 14.05
CA VAL A 340 4.80 9.83 13.31
C VAL A 340 3.59 9.11 13.90
N ILE A 341 3.75 7.86 14.38
CA ILE A 341 2.66 7.11 15.03
C ILE A 341 2.24 7.79 16.32
N ALA A 342 3.19 8.21 17.15
CA ALA A 342 2.89 8.87 18.42
C ALA A 342 2.10 10.18 18.20
N VAL A 343 2.53 11.02 17.24
CA VAL A 343 1.82 12.23 16.87
C VAL A 343 0.45 11.94 16.26
N ALA A 344 0.34 10.88 15.45
CA ALA A 344 -0.92 10.47 14.82
C ALA A 344 -1.96 10.00 15.86
N ILE A 345 -1.53 9.29 16.91
CA ILE A 345 -2.39 8.86 18.02
C ILE A 345 -2.98 10.08 18.72
N ASP A 346 -2.15 11.07 19.04
CA ASP A 346 -2.63 12.30 19.70
C ASP A 346 -3.52 13.14 18.76
N ALA A 347 -3.15 13.29 17.50
CA ALA A 347 -3.99 13.96 16.49
C ALA A 347 -5.37 13.29 16.36
N ARG A 348 -5.41 11.97 16.42
CA ARG A 348 -6.66 11.22 16.42
C ARG A 348 -7.46 11.45 17.69
N HIS A 349 -6.83 11.37 18.86
CA HIS A 349 -7.50 11.59 20.13
C HIS A 349 -8.06 13.02 20.28
N GLN A 350 -7.36 14.04 19.76
CA GLN A 350 -7.90 15.40 19.71
C GLN A 350 -9.16 15.52 18.84
N HIS A 351 -9.27 14.72 17.77
CA HIS A 351 -10.40 14.74 16.84
C HIS A 351 -11.56 13.82 17.27
N PHE A 352 -11.24 12.67 17.87
CA PHE A 352 -12.17 11.68 18.40
C PHE A 352 -11.95 11.47 19.92
N PRO A 353 -12.32 12.47 20.77
CA PRO A 353 -11.98 12.48 22.19
C PRO A 353 -12.64 11.37 23.01
N ASP A 354 -13.74 10.79 22.52
CA ASP A 354 -14.47 9.67 23.16
C ASP A 354 -13.84 8.31 22.83
N GLU A 355 -12.90 8.24 21.87
CA GLU A 355 -12.20 7.01 21.52
C GLU A 355 -11.03 6.79 22.48
N THR A 356 -10.84 5.54 22.94
CA THR A 356 -9.64 5.19 23.73
C THR A 356 -8.43 5.12 22.82
N PRO A 357 -7.42 6.00 23.01
CA PRO A 357 -6.25 6.01 22.16
C PRO A 357 -5.41 4.74 22.37
N TYR A 358 -4.77 4.27 21.29
CA TYR A 358 -3.81 3.18 21.37
C TYR A 358 -2.56 3.65 22.14
N ARG A 359 -2.00 2.76 22.97
CA ARG A 359 -0.75 3.04 23.69
C ARG A 359 0.43 2.40 22.96
N TYR A 360 1.18 3.22 22.23
CA TYR A 360 2.33 2.76 21.46
C TYR A 360 3.56 2.62 22.38
N GLN A 361 3.98 1.38 22.61
CA GLN A 361 5.00 1.03 23.60
C GLN A 361 6.32 1.81 23.45
N PRO A 362 6.91 2.01 22.25
CA PRO A 362 8.18 2.75 22.13
C PRO A 362 8.14 4.21 22.61
N PHE A 363 6.95 4.78 22.77
CA PHE A 363 6.74 6.16 23.21
C PHE A 363 5.99 6.26 24.54
N ALA A 364 5.84 5.14 25.26
CA ALA A 364 5.16 5.12 26.55
C ALA A 364 5.88 5.98 27.57
N GLY A 365 5.16 6.96 28.14
CA GLY A 365 5.70 7.96 29.07
C GLY A 365 6.34 9.18 28.41
N LEU A 366 6.28 9.27 27.07
CA LEU A 366 6.74 10.42 26.28
C LEU A 366 5.57 11.14 25.56
N GLU A 367 4.33 10.79 25.88
CA GLU A 367 3.14 11.23 25.16
C GLU A 367 3.06 12.77 25.07
N ASP A 368 3.46 13.47 26.14
CA ASP A 368 3.44 14.95 26.18
C ASP A 368 4.41 15.60 25.19
N ASP A 369 5.50 14.94 24.82
CA ASP A 369 6.50 15.43 23.87
C ASP A 369 6.07 15.25 22.40
N PHE A 370 5.04 14.43 22.17
CA PHE A 370 4.53 14.07 20.86
C PHE A 370 3.06 14.48 20.65
N ARG A 371 2.58 15.48 21.39
CA ARG A 371 1.25 16.07 21.17
C ARG A 371 1.18 16.73 19.80
N PHE A 372 0.08 16.52 19.11
CA PHE A 372 -0.14 17.13 17.79
C PHE A 372 -0.42 18.63 17.94
N ASP A 373 0.51 19.43 17.45
CA ASP A 373 0.45 20.88 17.34
C ASP A 373 1.33 21.36 16.17
N ASP A 374 1.41 22.68 15.95
CA ASP A 374 2.22 23.26 14.87
C ASP A 374 3.71 22.91 15.02
N ALA A 375 4.23 22.81 16.24
CA ALA A 375 5.64 22.53 16.50
C ALA A 375 5.99 21.06 16.19
N THR A 376 5.16 20.12 16.60
CA THR A 376 5.34 18.71 16.27
C THR A 376 5.06 18.43 14.81
N PHE A 377 4.12 19.15 14.17
CA PHE A 377 3.92 19.08 12.73
C PHE A 377 5.22 19.46 11.98
N GLU A 378 5.80 20.61 12.25
CA GLU A 378 7.04 21.07 11.60
C GLU A 378 8.24 20.13 11.87
N ARG A 379 8.32 19.56 13.05
CA ARG A 379 9.45 18.73 13.47
C ARG A 379 9.36 17.29 13.02
N ILE A 380 8.16 16.70 13.00
CA ILE A 380 7.95 15.25 12.84
C ILE A 380 7.17 14.93 11.58
N ILE A 381 6.09 15.66 11.28
CA ILE A 381 5.17 15.30 10.19
C ILE A 381 5.65 15.87 8.87
N LYS A 382 6.15 17.10 8.85
CA LYS A 382 6.68 17.70 7.63
C LYS A 382 7.87 16.88 7.10
N ASP A 383 7.77 16.47 5.86
CA ASP A 383 8.79 15.66 5.18
C ASP A 383 9.19 14.35 5.90
N TYR A 384 8.27 13.81 6.71
CA TYR A 384 8.50 12.56 7.47
C TYR A 384 8.91 11.39 6.57
N ASN A 385 8.43 11.35 5.34
CA ASN A 385 8.74 10.31 4.37
C ASN A 385 10.20 10.33 3.88
N THR A 386 10.99 11.37 4.21
CA THR A 386 12.44 11.35 4.03
C THR A 386 13.14 10.36 4.95
N LYS A 387 12.45 9.95 6.02
CA LYS A 387 12.92 8.98 7.02
C LYS A 387 12.33 7.58 6.79
N ASP A 388 11.56 7.39 5.71
CA ASP A 388 10.95 6.10 5.41
C ASP A 388 11.98 4.97 5.41
N LEU A 389 11.52 3.84 5.95
CA LEU A 389 12.27 2.59 6.00
C LEU A 389 11.92 1.82 4.72
N SER A 390 12.54 2.18 3.60
CA SER A 390 12.29 1.58 2.29
C SER A 390 12.89 0.17 2.20
N ILE A 391 12.21 -0.77 2.82
CA ILE A 391 12.68 -2.14 3.01
C ILE A 391 12.06 -3.07 1.98
#